data_8f7f4da9ffeb1348333632d5461ef2ea
#
_entry.id   8f7f4da9ffeb1348333632d5461ef2ea
#
_cell.length_a   1.000
_cell.length_b   1.000
_cell.length_c   1.000
_cell.angle_alpha   90.00
_cell.angle_beta   90.00
_cell.angle_gamma   90.00
#
_symmetry.space_group_name_H-M   'P 1'
#
loop_
_entity.id
_entity.type
_entity.pdbx_description
1 polymer ?
#
loop_
_entity_poly.entity_id
_entity_poly.type
_entity_poly.pdbx_seq_one_letter_code
_entity_poly.pdbx_strand_id
1 'polypeptide(L)'
;MENFDNTIPSKEILGVWRAANAVCFDVDSTVCLDEGIDELAEFCGAGKAVAEWTARAMSGSVPFEQALAARLSLFNPSLSQVQDFLEKRPPKLSPGIDVLVKKLKDKNKDVYLISGGFRPVASILGIPLESIYANQLLFGSSGEFLGFDADEPTSRSGGKATAVENIRKVRGYSSLVMIGDGATDLEARKPGGADLFICYGGIQLRQAVAAKADWLVFNFKDLINSLD
;
A
#
# COMPACT_ATOMS: atom_id res chain seq x y z
N MET A 1 7.80 12.69 -23.35
CA MET A 1 7.98 11.62 -22.35
C MET A 1 9.21 12.00 -21.53
N GLU A 2 9.04 12.29 -20.26
CA GLU A 2 10.20 12.50 -19.39
C GLU A 2 10.97 11.18 -19.29
N ASN A 3 12.26 11.22 -19.58
CA ASN A 3 13.14 10.07 -19.40
C ASN A 3 13.51 10.01 -17.92
N PHE A 4 13.10 8.95 -17.24
CA PHE A 4 13.56 8.66 -15.89
C PHE A 4 14.85 7.85 -15.95
N ASP A 5 15.92 8.37 -15.40
CA ASP A 5 17.25 7.70 -15.40
C ASP A 5 17.29 6.50 -14.43
N ASN A 6 16.31 6.40 -13.52
CA ASN A 6 16.22 5.36 -12.48
C ASN A 6 15.40 4.13 -12.87
N THR A 7 15.10 3.94 -14.14
CA THR A 7 14.48 2.69 -14.65
C THR A 7 15.49 1.54 -14.73
N ILE A 8 16.78 1.84 -14.80
CA ILE A 8 17.86 0.85 -14.79
C ILE A 8 18.57 0.96 -13.43
N PRO A 9 18.43 -0.05 -12.54
CA PRO A 9 19.01 0.03 -11.21
C PRO A 9 20.53 -0.11 -11.25
N SER A 10 21.20 0.64 -10.38
CA SER A 10 22.65 0.48 -10.18
C SER A 10 22.98 -0.86 -9.52
N LYS A 11 24.26 -1.26 -9.55
CA LYS A 11 24.72 -2.46 -8.85
C LYS A 11 24.46 -2.39 -7.33
N GLU A 12 24.57 -1.20 -6.76
CA GLU A 12 24.28 -0.97 -5.33
C GLU A 12 22.81 -1.20 -5.02
N ILE A 13 21.88 -0.63 -5.81
CA ILE A 13 20.44 -0.83 -5.67
C ILE A 13 20.08 -2.32 -5.79
N LEU A 14 20.63 -3.01 -6.80
CA LEU A 14 20.44 -4.46 -6.94
C LEU A 14 21.00 -5.24 -5.74
N GLY A 15 22.13 -4.80 -5.19
CA GLY A 15 22.71 -5.39 -3.98
C GLY A 15 21.76 -5.29 -2.78
N VAL A 16 21.19 -4.11 -2.52
CA VAL A 16 20.20 -3.89 -1.46
C VAL A 16 18.94 -4.73 -1.69
N TRP A 17 18.41 -4.73 -2.93
CA TRP A 17 17.23 -5.52 -3.30
C TRP A 17 17.41 -7.01 -3.01
N ARG A 18 18.54 -7.58 -3.44
CA ARG A 18 18.85 -9.00 -3.24
C ARG A 18 19.12 -9.35 -1.80
N ALA A 19 19.74 -8.44 -1.03
CA ALA A 19 20.08 -8.64 0.37
C ALA A 19 18.93 -8.33 1.35
N ALA A 20 17.83 -7.76 0.89
CA ALA A 20 16.72 -7.37 1.75
C ALA A 20 16.20 -8.55 2.59
N ASN A 21 16.02 -8.32 3.89
CA ASN A 21 15.39 -9.28 4.81
C ASN A 21 13.88 -9.33 4.60
N ALA A 22 13.27 -8.16 4.33
CA ALA A 22 11.84 -8.03 4.13
C ALA A 22 11.50 -7.00 3.07
N VAL A 23 10.35 -7.20 2.44
CA VAL A 23 9.76 -6.31 1.43
C VAL A 23 8.38 -5.90 1.87
N CYS A 24 8.16 -4.60 1.97
CA CYS A 24 6.88 -3.98 2.27
C CYS A 24 6.25 -3.48 0.97
N PHE A 25 4.99 -3.81 0.76
CA PHE A 25 4.22 -3.39 -0.41
C PHE A 25 3.07 -2.47 0.01
N ASP A 26 2.88 -1.40 -0.73
CA ASP A 26 1.59 -0.73 -0.79
C ASP A 26 0.56 -1.64 -1.47
N VAL A 27 -0.73 -1.41 -1.19
CA VAL A 27 -1.80 -2.25 -1.72
C VAL A 27 -2.52 -1.57 -2.89
N ASP A 28 -3.13 -0.41 -2.66
CA ASP A 28 -3.90 0.31 -3.67
C ASP A 28 -2.99 0.77 -4.82
N SER A 29 -3.37 0.55 -6.06
CA SER A 29 -2.57 0.88 -7.25
C SER A 29 -1.16 0.26 -7.30
N THR A 30 -0.87 -0.72 -6.43
CA THR A 30 0.40 -1.46 -6.41
C THR A 30 0.14 -2.97 -6.40
N VAL A 31 -0.29 -3.56 -5.27
CA VAL A 31 -0.68 -4.97 -5.19
C VAL A 31 -2.01 -5.21 -5.88
N CYS A 32 -2.95 -4.28 -5.76
CA CYS A 32 -4.25 -4.28 -6.41
C CYS A 32 -4.32 -3.22 -7.50
N LEU A 33 -5.14 -3.48 -8.53
CA LEU A 33 -5.42 -2.52 -9.60
C LEU A 33 -6.27 -1.35 -9.13
N ASP A 34 -7.07 -1.57 -8.09
CA ASP A 34 -8.14 -0.69 -7.65
C ASP A 34 -7.76 0.04 -6.35
N GLU A 35 -8.48 1.13 -6.06
CA GLU A 35 -8.42 1.88 -4.80
C GLU A 35 -9.56 1.39 -3.89
N GLY A 36 -9.24 0.70 -2.79
CA GLY A 36 -10.24 -0.03 -2.00
C GLY A 36 -11.37 0.82 -1.41
N ILE A 37 -11.07 2.03 -0.91
CA ILE A 37 -12.10 2.92 -0.34
C ILE A 37 -13.01 3.48 -1.44
N ASP A 38 -12.45 3.86 -2.60
CA ASP A 38 -13.21 4.42 -3.72
C ASP A 38 -14.14 3.36 -4.32
N GLU A 39 -13.68 2.13 -4.46
CA GLU A 39 -14.50 1.00 -4.94
C GLU A 39 -15.64 0.64 -3.96
N LEU A 40 -15.36 0.65 -2.63
CA LEU A 40 -16.40 0.45 -1.62
C LEU A 40 -17.43 1.59 -1.65
N ALA A 41 -16.97 2.82 -1.78
CA ALA A 41 -17.85 4.00 -1.88
C ALA A 41 -18.75 3.94 -3.13
N GLU A 42 -18.19 3.53 -4.27
CA GLU A 42 -18.96 3.32 -5.51
C GLU A 42 -20.00 2.22 -5.31
N PHE A 43 -19.65 1.11 -4.68
CA PHE A 43 -20.56 0.04 -4.33
C PHE A 43 -21.71 0.51 -3.42
N CYS A 44 -21.44 1.43 -2.50
CA CYS A 44 -22.41 2.04 -1.59
C CYS A 44 -23.16 3.25 -2.19
N GLY A 45 -22.89 3.62 -3.45
CA GLY A 45 -23.56 4.74 -4.15
C GLY A 45 -23.01 6.13 -3.82
N ALA A 46 -21.81 6.24 -3.20
CA ALA A 46 -21.18 7.49 -2.82
C ALA A 46 -19.88 7.81 -3.61
N GLY A 47 -19.56 7.05 -4.65
CA GLY A 47 -18.29 7.11 -5.36
C GLY A 47 -17.89 8.52 -5.79
N LYS A 48 -18.79 9.28 -6.42
CA LYS A 48 -18.51 10.66 -6.88
C LYS A 48 -18.09 11.59 -5.73
N ALA A 49 -18.81 11.56 -4.62
CA ALA A 49 -18.53 12.42 -3.46
C ALA A 49 -17.20 12.04 -2.78
N VAL A 50 -16.89 10.73 -2.73
CA VAL A 50 -15.63 10.23 -2.15
C VAL A 50 -14.45 10.57 -3.05
N ALA A 51 -14.58 10.47 -4.39
CA ALA A 51 -13.51 10.82 -5.33
C ALA A 51 -13.04 12.27 -5.19
N GLU A 52 -13.93 13.20 -4.87
CA GLU A 52 -13.56 14.61 -4.60
C GLU A 52 -12.64 14.74 -3.37
N TRP A 53 -12.89 13.96 -2.31
CA TRP A 53 -12.05 13.93 -1.13
C TRP A 53 -10.72 13.20 -1.36
N THR A 54 -10.74 12.13 -2.16
CA THR A 54 -9.52 11.43 -2.58
C THR A 54 -8.59 12.38 -3.33
N ALA A 55 -9.11 13.20 -4.25
CA ALA A 55 -8.33 14.20 -4.96
C ALA A 55 -7.70 15.25 -4.02
N ARG A 56 -8.44 15.70 -2.99
CA ARG A 56 -7.92 16.64 -1.96
C ARG A 56 -6.82 15.99 -1.12
N ALA A 57 -7.01 14.74 -0.69
CA ALA A 57 -5.99 14.00 0.06
C ALA A 57 -4.70 13.85 -0.75
N MET A 58 -4.82 13.47 -2.02
CA MET A 58 -3.69 13.27 -2.94
C MET A 58 -2.95 14.57 -3.26
N SER A 59 -3.63 15.72 -3.24
CA SER A 59 -2.99 17.04 -3.42
C SER A 59 -2.25 17.55 -2.17
N GLY A 60 -2.37 16.84 -1.03
CA GLY A 60 -1.80 17.26 0.25
C GLY A 60 -2.49 18.48 0.88
N SER A 61 -3.66 18.88 0.37
CA SER A 61 -4.41 20.03 0.86
C SER A 61 -5.11 19.79 2.20
N VAL A 62 -5.25 18.52 2.61
CA VAL A 62 -5.83 18.12 3.89
C VAL A 62 -5.02 16.96 4.49
N PRO A 63 -4.93 16.85 5.84
CA PRO A 63 -4.31 15.70 6.50
C PRO A 63 -5.00 14.40 6.13
N PHE A 64 -4.21 13.31 6.06
CA PHE A 64 -4.72 12.00 5.66
C PHE A 64 -5.89 11.53 6.54
N GLU A 65 -5.75 11.63 7.86
CA GLU A 65 -6.78 11.24 8.84
C GLU A 65 -8.10 12.00 8.67
N GLN A 66 -8.04 13.26 8.31
CA GLN A 66 -9.23 14.07 8.04
C GLN A 66 -9.91 13.61 6.74
N ALA A 67 -9.13 13.35 5.69
CA ALA A 67 -9.63 12.86 4.43
C ALA A 67 -10.23 11.44 4.57
N LEU A 68 -9.60 10.58 5.37
CA LEU A 68 -10.11 9.23 5.67
C LEU A 68 -11.47 9.30 6.38
N ALA A 69 -11.55 10.07 7.47
CA ALA A 69 -12.79 10.27 8.22
C ALA A 69 -13.90 10.87 7.35
N ALA A 70 -13.59 11.91 6.58
CA ALA A 70 -14.56 12.56 5.70
C ALA A 70 -15.08 11.61 4.61
N ARG A 71 -14.23 10.84 3.96
CA ARG A 71 -14.63 9.86 2.94
C ARG A 71 -15.56 8.81 3.53
N LEU A 72 -15.20 8.19 4.65
CA LEU A 72 -16.01 7.16 5.31
C LEU A 72 -17.36 7.70 5.81
N SER A 73 -17.41 8.93 6.32
CA SER A 73 -18.65 9.56 6.81
C SER A 73 -19.67 9.84 5.70
N LEU A 74 -19.25 9.90 4.44
CA LEU A 74 -20.17 10.13 3.31
C LEU A 74 -21.09 8.94 3.03
N PHE A 75 -20.72 7.74 3.42
CA PHE A 75 -21.51 6.54 3.13
C PHE A 75 -21.66 5.58 4.32
N ASN A 76 -20.91 5.76 5.42
CA ASN A 76 -21.02 4.99 6.66
C ASN A 76 -21.23 3.49 6.40
N PRO A 77 -20.27 2.77 5.80
CA PRO A 77 -20.49 1.42 5.29
C PRO A 77 -20.80 0.45 6.42
N SER A 78 -21.97 -0.21 6.38
CA SER A 78 -22.28 -1.26 7.35
C SER A 78 -21.39 -2.49 7.14
N LEU A 79 -21.26 -3.33 8.19
CA LEU A 79 -20.52 -4.59 8.10
C LEU A 79 -21.03 -5.47 6.96
N SER A 80 -22.34 -5.56 6.76
CA SER A 80 -22.94 -6.33 5.66
C SER A 80 -22.60 -5.76 4.29
N GLN A 81 -22.56 -4.43 4.14
CA GLN A 81 -22.13 -3.80 2.87
C GLN A 81 -20.65 -4.10 2.56
N VAL A 82 -19.78 -4.08 3.56
CA VAL A 82 -18.36 -4.43 3.37
C VAL A 82 -18.23 -5.90 2.98
N GLN A 83 -18.94 -6.82 3.64
CA GLN A 83 -18.95 -8.24 3.31
C GLN A 83 -19.48 -8.49 1.89
N ASP A 84 -20.61 -7.90 1.54
CA ASP A 84 -21.20 -7.97 0.20
C ASP A 84 -20.28 -7.41 -0.88
N PHE A 85 -19.58 -6.31 -0.59
CA PHE A 85 -18.60 -5.72 -1.50
C PHE A 85 -17.46 -6.68 -1.79
N LEU A 86 -16.85 -7.26 -0.76
CA LEU A 86 -15.73 -8.19 -0.91
C LEU A 86 -16.13 -9.48 -1.65
N GLU A 87 -17.38 -9.94 -1.48
CA GLU A 87 -17.90 -11.10 -2.19
C GLU A 87 -18.20 -10.79 -3.67
N LYS A 88 -18.85 -9.65 -3.94
CA LYS A 88 -19.33 -9.28 -5.29
C LYS A 88 -18.27 -8.59 -6.15
N ARG A 89 -17.32 -7.90 -5.51
CA ARG A 89 -16.23 -7.15 -6.16
C ARG A 89 -14.89 -7.48 -5.48
N PRO A 90 -14.39 -8.73 -5.59
CA PRO A 90 -13.10 -9.05 -5.00
C PRO A 90 -12.00 -8.19 -5.63
N PRO A 91 -11.01 -7.73 -4.84
CA PRO A 91 -9.90 -6.95 -5.34
C PRO A 91 -9.16 -7.66 -6.46
N LYS A 92 -8.80 -6.94 -7.51
CA LYS A 92 -8.06 -7.48 -8.65
C LYS A 92 -6.56 -7.30 -8.42
N LEU A 93 -5.84 -8.40 -8.44
CA LEU A 93 -4.39 -8.38 -8.28
C LEU A 93 -3.68 -7.80 -9.52
N SER A 94 -2.64 -7.04 -9.25
CA SER A 94 -1.71 -6.59 -10.29
C SER A 94 -0.98 -7.78 -10.92
N PRO A 95 -0.80 -7.79 -12.25
CA PRO A 95 -0.16 -8.91 -12.95
C PRO A 95 1.24 -9.22 -12.40
N GLY A 96 1.47 -10.46 -11.98
CA GLY A 96 2.75 -10.97 -11.52
C GLY A 96 3.08 -10.71 -10.06
N ILE A 97 2.20 -10.04 -9.29
CA ILE A 97 2.44 -9.81 -7.86
C ILE A 97 2.47 -11.11 -7.06
N ASP A 98 1.60 -12.05 -7.38
CA ASP A 98 1.55 -13.38 -6.78
C ASP A 98 2.85 -14.16 -7.00
N VAL A 99 3.39 -14.10 -8.21
CA VAL A 99 4.68 -14.73 -8.57
C VAL A 99 5.83 -14.06 -7.81
N LEU A 100 5.84 -12.72 -7.72
CA LEU A 100 6.87 -12.00 -6.97
C LEU A 100 6.83 -12.36 -5.48
N VAL A 101 5.64 -12.33 -4.86
CA VAL A 101 5.47 -12.68 -3.44
C VAL A 101 5.93 -14.11 -3.16
N LYS A 102 5.55 -15.06 -4.04
CA LYS A 102 6.02 -16.44 -3.93
C LYS A 102 7.56 -16.52 -4.00
N LYS A 103 8.18 -15.87 -4.99
CA LYS A 103 9.64 -15.88 -5.15
C LYS A 103 10.38 -15.25 -3.97
N LEU A 104 9.84 -14.17 -3.40
CA LEU A 104 10.38 -13.55 -2.19
C LEU A 104 10.36 -14.53 -1.01
N LYS A 105 9.24 -15.20 -0.77
CA LYS A 105 9.10 -16.22 0.28
C LYS A 105 10.03 -17.42 0.05
N ASP A 106 10.16 -17.89 -1.19
CA ASP A 106 11.08 -19.00 -1.56
C ASP A 106 12.56 -18.62 -1.28
N LYS A 107 12.88 -17.32 -1.30
CA LYS A 107 14.20 -16.78 -0.92
C LYS A 107 14.30 -16.37 0.56
N ASN A 108 13.37 -16.82 1.41
CA ASN A 108 13.31 -16.52 2.84
C ASN A 108 13.25 -15.01 3.16
N LYS A 109 12.57 -14.24 2.32
CA LYS A 109 12.29 -12.83 2.57
C LYS A 109 10.89 -12.69 3.13
N ASP A 110 10.74 -11.94 4.22
CA ASP A 110 9.44 -11.64 4.79
C ASP A 110 8.70 -10.62 3.92
N VAL A 111 7.38 -10.77 3.83
CA VAL A 111 6.53 -9.89 3.01
C VAL A 111 5.48 -9.24 3.90
N TYR A 112 5.39 -7.91 3.80
CA TYR A 112 4.42 -7.09 4.51
C TYR A 112 3.56 -6.31 3.54
N LEU A 113 2.29 -6.11 3.89
CA LEU A 113 1.39 -5.19 3.20
C LEU A 113 1.15 -3.97 4.10
N ILE A 114 1.29 -2.77 3.54
CA ILE A 114 1.12 -1.51 4.27
C ILE A 114 0.21 -0.60 3.47
N SER A 115 -1.04 -0.49 3.88
CA SER A 115 -2.09 0.18 3.12
C SER A 115 -2.74 1.33 3.89
N GLY A 116 -2.97 2.44 3.20
CA GLY A 116 -3.88 3.49 3.67
C GLY A 116 -5.37 3.14 3.50
N GLY A 117 -5.69 2.03 2.84
CA GLY A 117 -7.01 1.44 2.73
C GLY A 117 -7.37 0.61 3.96
N PHE A 118 -8.26 -0.35 3.83
CA PHE A 118 -8.72 -1.16 4.95
C PHE A 118 -8.34 -2.65 4.82
N ARG A 119 -8.14 -3.29 5.97
CA ARG A 119 -7.53 -4.61 6.14
C ARG A 119 -8.16 -5.74 5.31
N PRO A 120 -9.49 -5.87 5.16
CA PRO A 120 -10.08 -6.94 4.37
C PRO A 120 -9.65 -6.94 2.90
N VAL A 121 -9.41 -5.78 2.30
CA VAL A 121 -8.90 -5.70 0.92
C VAL A 121 -7.46 -6.17 0.83
N ALA A 122 -6.65 -5.92 1.86
CA ALA A 122 -5.25 -6.30 1.88
C ALA A 122 -5.00 -7.81 2.06
N SER A 123 -5.98 -8.60 2.56
CA SER A 123 -5.77 -10.01 2.92
C SER A 123 -5.79 -11.03 1.77
N ILE A 124 -5.83 -10.57 0.52
CA ILE A 124 -6.06 -11.42 -0.67
C ILE A 124 -4.86 -12.27 -1.15
N LEU A 125 -3.63 -11.95 -0.72
CA LEU A 125 -2.41 -12.69 -1.13
C LEU A 125 -2.02 -13.84 -0.20
N GLY A 126 -2.88 -14.21 0.75
CA GLY A 126 -2.55 -15.23 1.75
C GLY A 126 -1.38 -14.83 2.65
N ILE A 127 -1.19 -13.53 2.86
CA ILE A 127 -0.22 -12.97 3.79
C ILE A 127 -0.84 -13.01 5.18
N PRO A 128 -0.10 -13.45 6.22
CA PRO A 128 -0.62 -13.51 7.58
C PRO A 128 -1.09 -12.14 8.07
N LEU A 129 -2.17 -12.10 8.85
CA LEU A 129 -2.77 -10.84 9.35
C LEU A 129 -1.78 -9.99 10.14
N GLU A 130 -0.86 -10.60 10.87
CA GLU A 130 0.21 -9.93 11.61
C GLU A 130 1.26 -9.24 10.71
N SER A 131 1.26 -9.56 9.43
CA SER A 131 2.11 -8.92 8.41
C SER A 131 1.34 -7.89 7.56
N ILE A 132 0.11 -7.54 7.97
CA ILE A 132 -0.74 -6.57 7.28
C ILE A 132 -0.99 -5.37 8.19
N TYR A 133 -0.50 -4.22 7.76
CA TYR A 133 -0.74 -2.91 8.38
C TYR A 133 -1.71 -2.13 7.50
N ALA A 134 -2.95 -2.04 7.95
CA ALA A 134 -4.02 -1.35 7.22
C ALA A 134 -5.10 -0.92 8.19
N ASN A 135 -5.94 0.03 7.80
CA ASN A 135 -6.99 0.56 8.65
C ASN A 135 -8.04 -0.51 8.96
N GLN A 136 -8.52 -0.49 10.17
CA GLN A 136 -9.59 -1.36 10.64
C GLN A 136 -10.86 -0.54 10.80
N LEU A 137 -11.92 -0.92 10.08
CA LEU A 137 -13.24 -0.34 10.28
C LEU A 137 -13.87 -0.93 11.54
N LEU A 138 -14.54 -0.10 12.32
CA LEU A 138 -15.21 -0.47 13.56
C LEU A 138 -16.73 -0.51 13.35
N PHE A 139 -17.35 -1.57 13.88
CA PHE A 139 -18.78 -1.80 13.76
C PHE A 139 -19.40 -2.07 15.11
N GLY A 140 -20.63 -1.62 15.30
CA GLY A 140 -21.43 -1.91 16.46
C GLY A 140 -22.05 -3.31 16.40
N SER A 141 -22.82 -3.66 17.44
CA SER A 141 -23.42 -4.99 17.61
C SER A 141 -24.45 -5.35 16.52
N SER A 142 -25.08 -4.36 15.89
CA SER A 142 -26.01 -4.53 14.76
C SER A 142 -25.31 -4.38 13.40
N GLY A 143 -23.99 -4.21 13.36
CA GLY A 143 -23.21 -4.04 12.13
C GLY A 143 -23.18 -2.61 11.60
N GLU A 144 -23.65 -1.63 12.37
CA GLU A 144 -23.58 -0.22 12.04
C GLU A 144 -22.14 0.28 12.11
N PHE A 145 -21.77 1.21 11.20
CA PHE A 145 -20.45 1.82 11.16
C PHE A 145 -20.23 2.73 12.38
N LEU A 146 -19.14 2.54 13.10
CA LEU A 146 -18.73 3.36 14.24
C LEU A 146 -17.52 4.24 13.97
N GLY A 147 -16.78 3.99 12.89
CA GLY A 147 -15.54 4.68 12.59
C GLY A 147 -14.43 3.72 12.19
N PHE A 148 -13.19 4.12 12.43
CA PHE A 148 -12.01 3.29 12.20
C PHE A 148 -11.07 3.37 13.42
N ASP A 149 -10.21 2.36 13.55
CA ASP A 149 -9.23 2.32 14.64
C ASP A 149 -8.14 3.39 14.42
N ALA A 150 -8.14 4.40 15.28
CA ALA A 150 -7.17 5.49 15.22
C ALA A 150 -5.76 5.10 15.75
N ASP A 151 -5.62 3.95 16.38
CA ASP A 151 -4.34 3.44 16.88
C ASP A 151 -3.54 2.71 15.78
N GLU A 152 -4.19 2.30 14.69
CA GLU A 152 -3.50 1.79 13.52
C GLU A 152 -2.57 2.86 12.93
N PRO A 153 -1.26 2.58 12.75
CA PRO A 153 -0.32 3.58 12.21
C PRO A 153 -0.77 4.18 10.88
N THR A 154 -1.36 3.35 10.01
CA THR A 154 -1.80 3.72 8.67
C THR A 154 -3.03 4.63 8.63
N SER A 155 -3.67 4.89 9.78
CA SER A 155 -4.84 5.77 9.88
C SER A 155 -4.51 7.26 9.87
N ARG A 156 -3.22 7.63 9.90
CA ARG A 156 -2.75 9.01 10.02
C ARG A 156 -1.61 9.34 9.07
N SER A 157 -1.36 10.62 8.90
CA SER A 157 -0.25 11.15 8.10
C SER A 157 1.09 10.58 8.58
N GLY A 158 1.98 10.19 7.66
CA GLY A 158 3.26 9.52 7.97
C GLY A 158 3.12 8.08 8.46
N GLY A 159 1.92 7.52 8.44
CA GLY A 159 1.62 6.21 9.04
C GLY A 159 2.32 5.05 8.38
N LYS A 160 2.51 5.07 7.05
CA LYS A 160 3.27 4.02 6.36
C LYS A 160 4.73 4.00 6.80
N ALA A 161 5.35 5.18 6.92
CA ALA A 161 6.72 5.30 7.43
C ALA A 161 6.84 4.78 8.87
N THR A 162 5.87 5.11 9.73
CA THR A 162 5.82 4.61 11.11
C THR A 162 5.67 3.09 11.16
N ALA A 163 4.82 2.51 10.31
CA ALA A 163 4.66 1.05 10.24
C ALA A 163 5.96 0.36 9.83
N VAL A 164 6.67 0.87 8.82
CA VAL A 164 7.97 0.32 8.36
C VAL A 164 9.03 0.40 9.45
N GLU A 165 9.12 1.53 10.17
CA GLU A 165 10.04 1.67 11.31
C GLU A 165 9.75 0.66 12.42
N ASN A 166 8.47 0.49 12.76
CA ASN A 166 8.04 -0.48 13.77
C ASN A 166 8.39 -1.91 13.36
N ILE A 167 8.14 -2.29 12.11
CA ILE A 167 8.51 -3.60 11.56
C ILE A 167 10.01 -3.82 11.70
N ARG A 168 10.82 -2.85 11.26
CA ARG A 168 12.28 -2.94 11.35
C ARG A 168 12.75 -3.13 12.78
N LYS A 169 12.25 -2.32 13.71
CA LYS A 169 12.61 -2.34 15.12
C LYS A 169 12.23 -3.66 15.81
N VAL A 170 10.99 -4.11 15.60
CA VAL A 170 10.46 -5.31 16.26
C VAL A 170 11.14 -6.58 15.74
N ARG A 171 11.41 -6.66 14.44
CA ARG A 171 12.01 -7.83 13.80
C ARG A 171 13.53 -7.80 13.75
N GLY A 172 14.15 -6.64 13.99
CA GLY A 172 15.61 -6.49 13.93
C GLY A 172 16.19 -6.60 12.52
N TYR A 173 15.43 -6.26 11.50
CA TYR A 173 15.90 -6.35 10.12
C TYR A 173 17.04 -5.36 9.84
N SER A 174 18.09 -5.85 9.18
CA SER A 174 19.20 -5.01 8.72
C SER A 174 18.89 -4.30 7.40
N SER A 175 18.02 -4.88 6.57
CA SER A 175 17.65 -4.31 5.27
C SER A 175 16.17 -4.52 4.96
N LEU A 176 15.49 -3.43 4.60
CA LEU A 176 14.07 -3.36 4.26
C LEU A 176 13.88 -2.60 2.95
N VAL A 177 12.96 -3.07 2.12
CA VAL A 177 12.55 -2.41 0.87
C VAL A 177 11.08 -2.04 0.95
N MET A 178 10.74 -0.82 0.51
CA MET A 178 9.35 -0.38 0.29
C MET A 178 9.06 -0.31 -1.19
N ILE A 179 7.92 -0.85 -1.61
CA ILE A 179 7.42 -0.81 -2.99
C ILE A 179 6.04 -0.17 -2.99
N GLY A 180 5.84 0.86 -3.78
CA GLY A 180 4.56 1.57 -3.88
C GLY A 180 4.57 2.62 -4.99
N ASP A 181 3.43 3.29 -5.19
CA ASP A 181 3.27 4.32 -6.24
C ASP A 181 3.20 5.74 -5.66
N GLY A 182 2.99 5.87 -4.34
CA GLY A 182 2.61 7.11 -3.68
C GLY A 182 3.72 7.83 -2.91
N ALA A 183 3.46 9.10 -2.58
CA ALA A 183 4.35 9.90 -1.76
C ALA A 183 4.50 9.34 -0.34
N THR A 184 3.44 8.75 0.21
CA THR A 184 3.45 8.11 1.54
C THR A 184 4.34 6.87 1.60
N ASP A 185 4.54 6.20 0.46
CA ASP A 185 5.46 5.06 0.32
C ASP A 185 6.91 5.55 0.28
N LEU A 186 7.15 6.62 -0.49
CA LEU A 186 8.45 7.28 -0.55
C LEU A 186 8.89 7.80 0.83
N GLU A 187 7.98 8.30 1.67
CA GLU A 187 8.26 8.75 3.04
C GLU A 187 8.85 7.65 3.93
N ALA A 188 8.56 6.39 3.64
CA ALA A 188 9.14 5.26 4.38
C ALA A 188 10.65 5.08 4.12
N ARG A 189 11.17 5.66 3.04
CA ARG A 189 12.58 5.64 2.65
C ARG A 189 13.35 6.69 3.45
N LYS A 190 13.76 6.32 4.67
CA LYS A 190 14.50 7.19 5.62
C LYS A 190 15.32 6.35 6.59
N PRO A 191 16.30 6.96 7.31
CA PRO A 191 17.06 6.26 8.36
C PRO A 191 16.12 5.62 9.39
N GLY A 192 16.32 4.33 9.67
CA GLY A 192 15.45 3.53 10.55
C GLY A 192 14.17 2.99 9.89
N GLY A 193 13.86 3.42 8.68
CA GLY A 193 12.78 2.92 7.84
C GLY A 193 13.28 1.98 6.74
N ALA A 194 12.77 2.14 5.51
CA ALA A 194 13.23 1.39 4.35
C ALA A 194 14.58 1.90 3.83
N ASP A 195 15.46 0.99 3.43
CA ASP A 195 16.76 1.30 2.83
C ASP A 195 16.65 1.58 1.33
N LEU A 196 15.59 1.10 0.71
CA LEU A 196 15.31 1.24 -0.72
C LEU A 196 13.84 1.52 -0.94
N PHE A 197 13.53 2.49 -1.80
CA PHE A 197 12.18 2.72 -2.31
C PHE A 197 12.12 2.39 -3.80
N ILE A 198 11.27 1.43 -4.16
CA ILE A 198 10.98 1.07 -5.55
C ILE A 198 9.61 1.65 -5.91
N CYS A 199 9.59 2.56 -6.87
CA CYS A 199 8.33 3.10 -7.38
C CYS A 199 7.73 2.15 -8.41
N TYR A 200 6.49 1.73 -8.19
CA TYR A 200 5.72 0.95 -9.15
C TYR A 200 4.82 1.87 -9.99
N GLY A 201 5.20 2.08 -11.25
CA GLY A 201 4.48 2.91 -12.20
C GLY A 201 3.56 2.14 -13.16
N GLY A 202 3.31 0.85 -12.89
CA GLY A 202 2.55 -0.02 -13.81
C GLY A 202 1.04 0.25 -13.87
N ILE A 203 0.46 0.87 -12.83
CA ILE A 203 -0.96 1.23 -12.77
C ILE A 203 -1.08 2.75 -12.81
N GLN A 204 -0.46 3.43 -11.88
CA GLN A 204 -0.45 4.88 -11.80
C GLN A 204 0.99 5.41 -11.71
N LEU A 205 1.38 6.28 -12.62
CA LEU A 205 2.67 6.95 -12.60
C LEU A 205 2.54 8.35 -12.02
N ARG A 206 3.07 8.54 -10.81
CA ARG A 206 3.18 9.85 -10.15
C ARG A 206 4.59 10.38 -10.40
N GLN A 207 4.75 11.27 -11.36
CA GLN A 207 6.07 11.76 -11.81
C GLN A 207 6.94 12.28 -10.67
N ALA A 208 6.37 13.07 -9.74
CA ALA A 208 7.10 13.62 -8.61
C ALA A 208 7.62 12.56 -7.62
N VAL A 209 6.96 11.41 -7.53
CA VAL A 209 7.38 10.25 -6.72
C VAL A 209 8.41 9.44 -7.49
N ALA A 210 8.12 9.11 -8.75
CA ALA A 210 9.00 8.34 -9.62
C ALA A 210 10.39 8.97 -9.76
N ALA A 211 10.45 10.31 -9.90
CA ALA A 211 11.71 11.04 -10.00
C ALA A 211 12.59 10.96 -8.74
N LYS A 212 12.03 10.65 -7.58
CA LYS A 212 12.73 10.54 -6.29
C LYS A 212 12.96 9.09 -5.86
N ALA A 213 12.43 8.13 -6.59
CA ALA A 213 12.60 6.72 -6.28
C ALA A 213 14.05 6.27 -6.56
N ASP A 214 14.53 5.31 -5.80
CA ASP A 214 15.82 4.67 -6.06
C ASP A 214 15.76 3.80 -7.32
N TRP A 215 14.59 3.20 -7.58
CA TRP A 215 14.31 2.40 -8.76
C TRP A 215 12.86 2.55 -9.20
N LEU A 216 12.61 2.79 -10.49
CA LEU A 216 11.28 2.86 -11.10
C LEU A 216 11.05 1.61 -11.94
N VAL A 217 9.97 0.90 -11.67
CA VAL A 217 9.54 -0.28 -12.43
C VAL A 217 8.09 -0.12 -12.91
N PHE A 218 7.79 -0.68 -14.08
CA PHE A 218 6.45 -0.67 -14.67
C PHE A 218 5.76 -2.04 -14.63
N ASN A 219 6.48 -3.06 -14.23
CA ASN A 219 5.98 -4.42 -14.09
C ASN A 219 6.79 -5.18 -13.02
N PHE A 220 6.16 -6.17 -12.39
CA PHE A 220 6.84 -6.98 -11.36
C PHE A 220 7.84 -7.98 -11.94
N LYS A 221 7.81 -8.23 -13.26
CA LYS A 221 8.76 -9.14 -13.92
C LYS A 221 10.20 -8.66 -13.79
N ASP A 222 10.42 -7.35 -13.82
CA ASP A 222 11.76 -6.76 -13.65
C ASP A 222 12.32 -7.07 -12.26
N LEU A 223 11.49 -6.98 -11.21
CA LEU A 223 11.84 -7.33 -9.84
C LEU A 223 12.09 -8.84 -9.69
N ILE A 224 11.22 -9.67 -10.29
CA ILE A 224 11.36 -11.13 -10.27
C ILE A 224 12.69 -11.56 -10.90
N ASN A 225 13.00 -11.03 -12.08
CA ASN A 225 14.22 -11.39 -12.83
C ASN A 225 15.50 -10.92 -12.13
N SER A 226 15.44 -9.84 -11.37
CA SER A 226 16.60 -9.24 -10.69
C SER A 226 16.93 -9.88 -9.33
N LEU A 227 16.11 -10.81 -8.83
CA LEU A 227 16.35 -11.52 -7.57
C LEU A 227 17.41 -12.63 -7.68
N ASP A 228 17.79 -13.03 -8.86
CA ASP A 228 18.80 -14.06 -9.15
C ASP A 228 20.21 -13.49 -9.31
#